data_116191e13590425d05fde6890cc9f21a
#
_entry.id   116191e13590425d05fde6890cc9f21a
#
_cell.length_a   1.000
_cell.length_b   1.000
_cell.length_c   1.000
_cell.angle_alpha   90.00
_cell.angle_beta   90.00
_cell.angle_gamma   90.00
#
_symmetry.space_group_name_H-M   'P 1'
#
loop_
_entity.id
_entity.type
_entity.pdbx_description
1 polymer ?
#
loop_
_entity_poly.entity_id
_entity_poly.type
_entity_poly.pdbx_seq_one_letter_code
_entity_poly.pdbx_strand_id
1 'polypeptide(L)'
;MTRPGRYPQELRERAVRLVLEHQGEYASQWAAICSIAHKFGVSAETLRKWVRRAETDEGLRPGLTTEERQRLQQLERENRELRRANEILKSASAFFAAELDRRPSR
;
A
#
# COMPACT_ATOMS: atom_id res chain seq x y z
N MET A 1 -5.13 -16.26 20.29
CA MET A 1 -4.99 -16.90 18.97
C MET A 1 -4.69 -15.85 17.91
N THR A 2 -3.62 -16.03 17.16
CA THR A 2 -3.21 -15.06 16.16
C THR A 2 -4.00 -15.25 14.88
N ARG A 3 -4.60 -14.18 14.39
CA ARG A 3 -5.31 -14.23 13.10
C ARG A 3 -4.34 -14.35 11.94
N PRO A 4 -4.69 -15.12 10.89
CA PRO A 4 -3.88 -15.12 9.68
C PRO A 4 -3.71 -13.70 9.16
N GLY A 5 -2.50 -13.32 8.79
CA GLY A 5 -2.20 -11.99 8.30
C GLY A 5 -1.83 -10.98 9.35
N ARG A 6 -2.01 -11.31 10.63
CA ARG A 6 -1.63 -10.42 11.74
C ARG A 6 -0.45 -10.98 12.50
N TYR A 7 0.70 -10.88 11.92
CA TYR A 7 1.92 -11.33 12.55
C TYR A 7 2.71 -10.13 13.05
N PRO A 8 3.44 -10.28 14.17
CA PRO A 8 4.31 -9.20 14.63
C PRO A 8 5.30 -8.78 13.56
N GLN A 9 5.60 -7.50 13.50
CA GLN A 9 6.53 -6.98 12.52
C GLN A 9 7.91 -7.62 12.64
N GLU A 10 8.35 -7.85 13.87
CA GLU A 10 9.62 -8.52 14.14
C GLU A 10 9.71 -9.90 13.50
N LEU A 11 8.62 -10.67 13.61
CA LEU A 11 8.56 -12.00 13.03
C LEU A 11 8.64 -11.93 11.51
N ARG A 12 7.91 -10.99 10.91
CA ARG A 12 7.94 -10.80 9.47
C ARG A 12 9.34 -10.44 8.97
N GLU A 13 9.97 -9.49 9.63
CA GLU A 13 11.31 -9.05 9.25
C GLU A 13 12.33 -10.17 9.38
N ARG A 14 12.24 -10.93 10.45
CA ARG A 14 13.15 -12.06 10.67
C ARG A 14 12.98 -13.14 9.61
N ALA A 15 11.73 -13.50 9.31
CA ALA A 15 11.45 -14.53 8.31
C ALA A 15 11.94 -14.10 6.93
N VAL A 16 11.67 -12.87 6.54
CA VAL A 16 12.12 -12.32 5.26
C VAL A 16 13.63 -12.30 5.19
N ARG A 17 14.28 -11.86 6.25
CA ARG A 17 15.76 -11.81 6.31
C ARG A 17 16.36 -13.19 6.12
N LEU A 18 15.79 -14.19 6.79
CA LEU A 18 16.29 -15.55 6.66
C LEU A 18 16.16 -16.07 5.22
N VAL A 19 15.05 -15.76 4.56
CA VAL A 19 14.87 -16.16 3.16
C VAL A 19 15.94 -15.50 2.30
N LEU A 20 16.08 -14.18 2.40
CA LEU A 20 17.01 -13.44 1.54
C LEU A 20 18.48 -13.84 1.78
N GLU A 21 18.83 -14.12 3.02
CA GLU A 21 20.20 -14.50 3.37
C GLU A 21 20.53 -15.96 2.97
N HIS A 22 19.55 -16.85 3.03
CA HIS A 22 19.78 -18.28 2.86
C HIS A 22 19.19 -18.91 1.62
N GLN A 23 18.55 -18.10 0.76
CA GLN A 23 17.91 -18.65 -0.44
C GLN A 23 18.87 -19.37 -1.35
N GLY A 24 20.14 -18.99 -1.35
CA GLY A 24 21.15 -19.65 -2.16
C GLY A 24 21.47 -21.08 -1.72
N GLU A 25 21.10 -21.44 -0.50
CA GLU A 25 21.31 -22.78 0.05
C GLU A 25 20.23 -23.78 -0.36
N TYR A 26 19.16 -23.29 -1.01
CA TYR A 26 18.02 -24.10 -1.43
C TYR A 26 18.01 -24.23 -2.96
N ALA A 27 17.23 -25.19 -3.45
CA ALA A 27 17.10 -25.38 -4.89
C ALA A 27 16.47 -24.18 -5.60
N SER A 28 15.62 -23.41 -4.88
CA SER A 28 14.98 -22.24 -5.43
C SER A 28 14.56 -21.32 -4.28
N GLN A 29 14.23 -20.09 -4.61
CA GLN A 29 13.69 -19.17 -3.62
C GLN A 29 12.40 -19.73 -3.00
N TRP A 30 11.54 -20.32 -3.84
CA TRP A 30 10.30 -20.91 -3.34
C TRP A 30 10.56 -22.02 -2.33
N ALA A 31 11.56 -22.86 -2.58
CA ALA A 31 11.94 -23.92 -1.63
C ALA A 31 12.38 -23.31 -0.29
N ALA A 32 13.14 -22.23 -0.34
CA ALA A 32 13.56 -21.53 0.87
C ALA A 32 12.34 -20.95 1.60
N ILE A 33 11.43 -20.33 0.87
CA ILE A 33 10.21 -19.75 1.44
C ILE A 33 9.38 -20.83 2.13
N CYS A 34 9.16 -21.96 1.47
CA CYS A 34 8.38 -23.06 2.05
C CYS A 34 9.00 -23.57 3.35
N SER A 35 10.32 -23.78 3.34
CA SER A 35 11.03 -24.29 4.51
C SER A 35 10.96 -23.32 5.69
N ILE A 36 11.22 -22.07 5.43
CA ILE A 36 11.26 -21.04 6.49
C ILE A 36 9.85 -20.73 6.99
N ALA A 37 8.87 -20.67 6.09
CA ALA A 37 7.47 -20.46 6.47
C ALA A 37 7.01 -21.54 7.43
N HIS A 38 7.35 -22.79 7.17
CA HIS A 38 7.00 -23.90 8.04
C HIS A 38 7.57 -23.70 9.45
N LYS A 39 8.83 -23.29 9.53
CA LYS A 39 9.50 -23.06 10.82
C LYS A 39 8.86 -21.92 11.61
N PHE A 40 8.36 -20.90 10.94
CA PHE A 40 7.74 -19.75 11.60
C PHE A 40 6.23 -19.90 11.79
N GLY A 41 5.64 -21.00 11.30
CA GLY A 41 4.21 -21.20 11.44
C GLY A 41 3.37 -20.27 10.59
N VAL A 42 3.90 -19.79 9.47
CA VAL A 42 3.16 -18.94 8.53
C VAL A 42 2.99 -19.68 7.21
N SER A 43 2.03 -19.25 6.39
CA SER A 43 1.86 -19.89 5.09
C SER A 43 2.96 -19.44 4.14
N ALA A 44 3.34 -20.32 3.23
CA ALA A 44 4.36 -20.01 2.25
C ALA A 44 3.94 -18.83 1.36
N GLU A 45 2.65 -18.75 1.02
CA GLU A 45 2.12 -17.63 0.25
C GLU A 45 2.27 -16.30 0.97
N THR A 46 1.99 -16.27 2.27
CA THR A 46 2.15 -15.07 3.08
C THR A 46 3.62 -14.63 3.10
N LEU A 47 4.52 -15.57 3.36
CA LEU A 47 5.95 -15.26 3.39
C LEU A 47 6.44 -14.81 2.01
N ARG A 48 5.95 -15.42 0.94
CA ARG A 48 6.29 -15.02 -0.43
C ARG A 48 5.92 -13.56 -0.68
N LYS A 49 4.74 -13.15 -0.23
CA LYS A 49 4.29 -11.76 -0.38
C LYS A 49 5.21 -10.79 0.36
N TRP A 50 5.61 -11.17 1.57
CA TRP A 50 6.53 -10.35 2.35
C TRP A 50 7.90 -10.24 1.69
N VAL A 51 8.41 -11.35 1.19
CA VAL A 51 9.71 -11.37 0.52
C VAL A 51 9.68 -10.50 -0.74
N ARG A 52 8.64 -10.63 -1.54
CA ARG A 52 8.51 -9.83 -2.75
C ARG A 52 8.39 -8.34 -2.44
N ARG A 53 7.68 -8.01 -1.38
CA ARG A 53 7.59 -6.62 -0.93
C ARG A 53 8.96 -6.08 -0.54
N ALA A 54 9.72 -6.85 0.23
CA ALA A 54 11.05 -6.46 0.65
C ALA A 54 11.98 -6.28 -0.55
N GLU A 55 11.92 -7.21 -1.49
CA GLU A 55 12.75 -7.13 -2.70
C GLU A 55 12.41 -5.90 -3.52
N THR A 56 11.13 -5.56 -3.64
CA THR A 56 10.69 -4.37 -4.36
C THR A 56 11.17 -3.11 -3.63
N ASP A 57 11.01 -3.08 -2.32
CA ASP A 57 11.42 -1.93 -1.51
C ASP A 57 12.94 -1.69 -1.58
N GLU A 58 13.73 -2.75 -1.78
CA GLU A 58 15.18 -2.63 -1.95
C GLU A 58 15.61 -2.43 -3.40
N GLY A 59 14.64 -2.37 -4.31
CA GLY A 59 14.93 -2.18 -5.74
C GLY A 59 15.39 -3.43 -6.46
N LEU A 60 15.26 -4.59 -5.83
CA LEU A 60 15.66 -5.87 -6.44
C LEU A 60 14.62 -6.41 -7.43
N ARG A 61 13.40 -5.90 -7.35
CA ARG A 61 12.31 -6.22 -8.27
C ARG A 61 11.63 -4.94 -8.73
N PRO A 62 11.13 -4.89 -9.97
CA PRO A 62 10.35 -3.73 -10.39
C PRO A 62 9.02 -3.68 -9.65
N GLY A 63 8.50 -2.49 -9.50
CA GLY A 63 7.21 -2.26 -8.83
C GLY A 63 7.30 -1.07 -7.91
N LEU A 64 6.17 -0.73 -7.31
CA LEU A 64 6.11 0.37 -6.35
C LEU A 64 6.64 -0.08 -5.00
N THR A 65 7.51 0.71 -4.41
CA THR A 65 7.95 0.48 -3.03
C THR A 65 6.78 0.73 -2.09
N THR A 66 6.94 0.32 -0.83
CA THR A 66 5.92 0.57 0.18
C THR A 66 5.69 2.06 0.35
N GLU A 67 6.77 2.85 0.40
CA GLU A 67 6.67 4.31 0.52
C GLU A 67 5.94 4.93 -0.67
N GLU A 68 6.29 4.51 -1.87
CA GLU A 68 5.66 5.03 -3.09
C GLU A 68 4.17 4.69 -3.11
N ARG A 69 3.81 3.49 -2.70
CA ARG A 69 2.41 3.06 -2.63
C ARG A 69 1.63 3.89 -1.63
N GLN A 70 2.21 4.13 -0.45
CA GLN A 70 1.58 4.97 0.57
C GLN A 70 1.42 6.39 0.08
N ARG A 71 2.44 6.91 -0.60
CA ARG A 71 2.38 8.25 -1.15
C ARG A 71 1.30 8.37 -2.22
N LEU A 72 1.20 7.36 -3.07
CA LEU A 72 0.16 7.32 -4.10
C LEU A 72 -1.24 7.33 -3.47
N GLN A 73 -1.46 6.50 -2.45
CA GLN A 73 -2.74 6.47 -1.75
C GLN A 73 -3.07 7.82 -1.12
N GLN A 74 -2.08 8.47 -0.52
CA GLN A 74 -2.26 9.79 0.07
C GLN A 74 -2.64 10.82 -0.99
N LEU A 75 -1.93 10.82 -2.10
CA LEU A 75 -2.21 11.75 -3.21
C LEU A 75 -3.58 11.51 -3.82
N GLU A 76 -4.00 10.26 -3.94
CA GLU A 76 -5.33 9.94 -4.43
C GLU A 76 -6.42 10.47 -3.51
N ARG A 77 -6.20 10.33 -2.19
CA ARG A 77 -7.14 10.85 -1.19
C ARG A 77 -7.21 12.38 -1.27
N GLU A 78 -6.06 13.04 -1.30
CA GLU A 78 -6.01 14.50 -1.42
C GLU A 78 -6.68 14.97 -2.69
N ASN A 79 -6.48 14.26 -3.79
CA ASN A 79 -7.09 14.58 -5.06
C ASN A 79 -8.62 14.51 -4.98
N ARG A 80 -9.15 13.45 -4.34
CA ARG A 80 -10.60 13.33 -4.15
C ARG A 80 -11.14 14.46 -3.31
N GLU A 81 -10.43 14.82 -2.23
CA GLU A 81 -10.85 15.92 -1.35
C GLU A 81 -10.85 17.26 -2.08
N LEU A 82 -9.80 17.51 -2.85
CA LEU A 82 -9.70 18.76 -3.62
C LEU A 82 -10.77 18.85 -4.69
N ARG A 83 -11.06 17.75 -5.37
CA ARG A 83 -12.12 17.72 -6.36
C ARG A 83 -13.48 17.99 -5.73
N ARG A 84 -13.71 17.40 -4.56
CA ARG A 84 -14.96 17.63 -3.83
C ARG A 84 -15.09 19.10 -3.41
N ALA A 85 -14.03 19.68 -2.85
CA ALA A 85 -14.02 21.07 -2.48
C ALA A 85 -14.26 21.98 -3.69
N ASN A 86 -13.64 21.62 -4.82
CA ASN A 86 -13.80 22.37 -6.07
C ASN A 86 -15.25 22.33 -6.55
N GLU A 87 -15.90 21.17 -6.49
CA GLU A 87 -17.31 21.02 -6.86
C GLU A 87 -18.22 21.86 -5.95
N ILE A 88 -17.94 21.85 -4.65
CA ILE A 88 -18.71 22.65 -3.70
C ILE A 88 -18.55 24.14 -4.01
N LEU A 89 -17.33 24.59 -4.28
CA LEU A 89 -17.07 25.99 -4.62
C LEU A 89 -17.73 26.38 -5.93
N LYS A 90 -17.72 25.50 -6.92
CA LYS A 90 -18.42 25.77 -8.19
C LYS A 90 -19.91 25.94 -7.98
N SER A 91 -20.50 25.04 -7.18
CA SER A 91 -21.93 25.12 -6.87
C SER A 91 -22.27 26.39 -6.12
N ALA A 92 -21.44 26.76 -5.15
CA ALA A 92 -21.63 28.00 -4.38
C ALA A 92 -21.50 29.22 -5.29
N SER A 93 -20.50 29.22 -6.18
CA SER A 93 -20.31 30.34 -7.11
C SER A 93 -21.49 30.50 -8.05
N ALA A 94 -22.01 29.39 -8.57
CA ALA A 94 -23.18 29.42 -9.43
C ALA A 94 -24.41 29.93 -8.69
N PHE A 95 -24.57 29.51 -7.44
CA PHE A 95 -25.67 29.98 -6.61
C PHE A 95 -25.59 31.49 -6.38
N PHE A 96 -24.42 32.00 -6.00
CA PHE A 96 -24.24 33.42 -5.79
C PHE A 96 -24.42 34.25 -7.07
N ALA A 97 -23.93 33.73 -8.19
CA ALA A 97 -24.14 34.38 -9.49
C ALA A 97 -25.63 34.48 -9.82
N ALA A 98 -26.37 33.41 -9.59
CA ALA A 98 -27.82 33.41 -9.83
C ALA A 98 -28.53 34.40 -8.91
N GLU A 99 -28.11 34.49 -7.64
CA GLU A 99 -28.70 35.44 -6.71
C GLU A 99 -28.46 36.88 -7.15
N LEU A 100 -27.29 37.18 -7.67
CA LEU A 100 -26.99 38.51 -8.18
C LEU A 100 -27.84 38.85 -9.41
N ASP A 101 -28.05 37.87 -10.29
CA ASP A 101 -28.86 38.07 -11.48
C ASP A 101 -30.35 38.23 -11.17
N ARG A 102 -30.81 37.77 -10.02
CA ARG A 102 -32.19 37.87 -9.59
C ARG A 102 -32.54 39.25 -9.02
N ARG A 103 -31.56 40.06 -8.80
CA ARG A 103 -31.80 41.41 -8.26
C ARG A 103 -32.62 42.21 -9.25
N PRO A 104 -33.70 42.89 -8.80
CA PRO A 104 -34.48 43.75 -9.69
C PRO A 104 -33.60 44.87 -10.22
N SER A 105 -33.67 45.10 -11.50
CA SER A 105 -33.01 46.26 -12.09
C SER A 105 -33.84 47.47 -11.83
N ARG A 106 -33.22 48.49 -11.35
CA ARG A 106 -33.93 49.73 -11.10
C ARG A 106 -33.00 50.87 -11.27
#